data_620fd348e314178819ed1f60d87c5061
#
_entry.id   620fd348e314178819ed1f60d87c5061
#
_cell.length_a   1.000
_cell.length_b   1.000
_cell.length_c   1.000
_cell.angle_alpha   90.00
_cell.angle_beta   90.00
_cell.angle_gamma   90.00
#
_symmetry.space_group_name_H-M   'P 1'
#
loop_
_entity.id
_entity.type
_entity.pdbx_description
1 polymer ?
#
loop_
_entity_poly.entity_id
_entity_poly.type
_entity_poly.pdbx_seq_one_letter_code
_entity_poly.pdbx_strand_id
1 'polypeptide(L)'
;MVQKKTLWKGEIAMTGNEYQRLAARTINQGLTFEEQKNHALHGMVGEIGEIHSIYQKMYQGHAFEVDHVKKEFGDLLWFIAEYCTAKGWSLDDIMRMNINKLKARYPEGFEEDKSLHRAEGDI
;
A
#
# COMPACT_ATOMS: atom_id res chain seq x y z
N MET A 1 -10.48 -10.78 25.20
CA MET A 1 -10.38 -9.50 24.45
C MET A 1 -8.92 -9.14 24.22
N VAL A 2 -8.59 -8.85 22.99
CA VAL A 2 -7.22 -8.41 22.68
C VAL A 2 -7.08 -6.97 23.16
N GLN A 3 -6.19 -6.75 24.09
CA GLN A 3 -5.93 -5.41 24.59
C GLN A 3 -5.03 -4.67 23.60
N LYS A 4 -5.49 -3.50 23.16
CA LYS A 4 -4.68 -2.67 22.29
C LYS A 4 -3.54 -2.02 23.07
N LYS A 5 -2.33 -2.32 22.65
CA LYS A 5 -1.13 -1.72 23.18
C LYS A 5 -0.59 -0.69 22.20
N THR A 6 0.38 0.05 22.63
CA THR A 6 0.97 1.09 21.79
C THR A 6 1.75 0.48 20.62
N LEU A 7 1.49 0.99 19.42
CA LEU A 7 2.09 0.47 18.20
C LEU A 7 3.61 0.62 18.14
N TRP A 8 4.10 1.72 18.69
CA TRP A 8 5.54 2.00 18.71
C TRP A 8 6.33 1.11 19.64
N LYS A 9 5.66 0.35 20.48
CA LYS A 9 6.31 -0.69 21.27
C LYS A 9 6.32 -2.05 20.58
N GLY A 10 5.79 -2.14 19.36
CA GLY A 10 5.76 -3.38 18.61
C GLY A 10 4.84 -4.43 19.20
N GLU A 11 3.94 -4.05 20.09
CA GLU A 11 3.09 -4.98 20.83
C GLU A 11 1.73 -5.20 20.20
N ILE A 12 1.36 -4.41 19.18
CA ILE A 12 0.09 -4.51 18.48
C ILE A 12 0.34 -4.52 16.98
N ALA A 13 -0.28 -5.47 16.29
CA ALA A 13 -0.31 -5.46 14.85
C ALA A 13 -1.23 -4.33 14.39
N MET A 14 -0.73 -3.45 13.53
CA MET A 14 -1.50 -2.36 12.96
C MET A 14 -2.41 -2.91 11.87
N THR A 15 -3.71 -2.58 11.92
CA THR A 15 -4.63 -2.87 10.82
C THR A 15 -4.47 -1.84 9.72
N GLY A 16 -4.98 -2.16 8.51
CA GLY A 16 -5.00 -1.21 7.41
C GLY A 16 -5.80 0.04 7.77
N ASN A 17 -6.94 -0.11 8.43
CA ASN A 17 -7.77 1.03 8.84
C ASN A 17 -7.10 1.88 9.91
N GLU A 18 -6.38 1.28 10.84
CA GLU A 18 -5.61 2.05 11.82
C GLU A 18 -4.51 2.87 11.14
N TYR A 19 -3.80 2.25 10.21
CA TYR A 19 -2.80 2.94 9.42
C TYR A 19 -3.44 4.10 8.64
N GLN A 20 -4.54 3.83 7.95
CA GLN A 20 -5.25 4.84 7.16
C GLN A 20 -5.68 6.03 8.03
N ARG A 21 -6.20 5.78 9.21
CA ARG A 21 -6.60 6.82 10.15
C ARG A 21 -5.40 7.67 10.60
N LEU A 22 -4.29 7.03 10.92
CA LEU A 22 -3.08 7.74 11.33
C LEU A 22 -2.46 8.52 10.18
N ALA A 23 -2.43 7.93 8.99
CA ALA A 23 -1.92 8.58 7.78
C ALA A 23 -2.74 9.82 7.41
N ALA A 24 -4.06 9.77 7.62
CA ALA A 24 -4.95 10.88 7.30
C ALA A 24 -4.60 12.16 8.07
N ARG A 25 -3.93 12.05 9.21
CA ARG A 25 -3.51 13.23 9.99
C ARG A 25 -2.55 14.14 9.24
N THR A 26 -1.86 13.61 8.24
CA THR A 26 -0.86 14.36 7.47
C THR A 26 -1.33 14.71 6.06
N ILE A 27 -2.59 14.40 5.72
CA ILE A 27 -3.17 14.82 4.44
C ILE A 27 -3.37 16.34 4.45
N ASN A 28 -3.05 17.00 3.32
CA ASN A 28 -3.28 18.41 3.16
C ASN A 28 -4.78 18.71 3.08
N GLN A 29 -5.34 19.27 4.13
CA GLN A 29 -6.77 19.61 4.21
C GLN A 29 -7.15 20.83 3.38
N GLY A 30 -6.18 21.57 2.84
CA GLY A 30 -6.43 22.66 1.90
C GLY A 30 -6.81 22.20 0.50
N LEU A 31 -6.69 20.91 0.21
CA LEU A 31 -7.05 20.33 -1.07
C LEU A 31 -8.50 19.83 -1.05
N THR A 32 -9.18 19.93 -2.20
CA THR A 32 -10.47 19.25 -2.38
C THR A 32 -10.24 17.73 -2.41
N PHE A 33 -11.31 16.94 -2.27
CA PHE A 33 -11.19 15.48 -2.38
C PHE A 33 -10.66 15.06 -3.76
N GLU A 34 -11.09 15.75 -4.82
CA GLU A 34 -10.58 15.47 -6.17
C GLU A 34 -9.09 15.75 -6.28
N GLU A 35 -8.64 16.86 -5.71
CA GLU A 35 -7.22 17.20 -5.69
C GLU A 35 -6.42 16.22 -4.84
N GLN A 36 -6.96 15.77 -3.71
CA GLN A 36 -6.32 14.74 -2.88
C GLN A 36 -6.13 13.44 -3.65
N LYS A 37 -7.13 13.01 -4.41
CA LYS A 37 -7.03 11.81 -5.25
C LYS A 37 -5.92 11.96 -6.30
N ASN A 38 -5.90 13.08 -6.98
CA ASN A 38 -4.88 13.33 -8.01
C ASN A 38 -3.48 13.40 -7.40
N HIS A 39 -3.36 14.06 -6.25
CA HIS A 39 -2.11 14.11 -5.49
C HIS A 39 -1.63 12.70 -5.15
N ALA A 40 -2.53 11.84 -4.69
CA ALA A 40 -2.21 10.46 -4.34
C ALA A 40 -1.73 9.66 -5.55
N LEU A 41 -2.41 9.77 -6.69
CA LEU A 41 -2.03 9.04 -7.90
C LEU A 41 -0.65 9.47 -8.40
N HIS A 42 -0.39 10.77 -8.43
CA HIS A 42 0.93 11.28 -8.83
C HIS A 42 2.00 10.84 -7.83
N GLY A 43 1.67 10.85 -6.54
CA GLY A 43 2.59 10.44 -5.50
C GLY A 43 2.97 8.97 -5.60
N MET A 44 2.02 8.10 -5.91
CA MET A 44 2.30 6.66 -6.12
C MET A 44 3.34 6.46 -7.22
N VAL A 45 3.18 7.14 -8.34
CA VAL A 45 4.13 7.04 -9.46
C VAL A 45 5.49 7.60 -9.05
N GLY A 46 5.49 8.72 -8.34
CA GLY A 46 6.73 9.34 -7.86
C GLY A 46 7.51 8.42 -6.92
N GLU A 47 6.83 7.76 -5.99
CA GLU A 47 7.50 6.86 -5.04
C GLU A 47 8.04 5.61 -5.72
N ILE A 48 7.31 5.07 -6.69
CA ILE A 48 7.83 3.96 -7.50
C ILE A 48 9.11 4.39 -8.21
N GLY A 49 9.13 5.61 -8.74
CA GLY A 49 10.33 6.19 -9.37
C GLY A 49 11.48 6.33 -8.38
N GLU A 50 11.22 6.76 -7.16
CA GLU A 50 12.25 6.86 -6.11
C GLU A 50 12.85 5.50 -5.77
N ILE A 51 12.01 4.47 -5.65
CA ILE A 51 12.48 3.09 -5.42
C ILE A 51 13.37 2.65 -6.58
N HIS A 52 12.92 2.87 -7.81
CA HIS A 52 13.70 2.56 -9.01
C HIS A 52 15.06 3.25 -9.00
N SER A 53 15.08 4.51 -8.62
CA SER A 53 16.32 5.30 -8.56
C SER A 53 17.32 4.71 -7.58
N ILE A 54 16.85 4.23 -6.43
CA ILE A 54 17.73 3.60 -5.43
C ILE A 54 18.40 2.36 -6.03
N TYR A 55 17.65 1.50 -6.69
CA TYR A 55 18.19 0.29 -7.33
C TYR A 55 19.11 0.63 -8.50
N GLN A 56 18.75 1.63 -9.29
CA GLN A 56 19.58 2.07 -10.41
C GLN A 56 20.96 2.55 -9.92
N LYS A 57 20.97 3.30 -8.83
CA LYS A 57 22.20 3.82 -8.25
C LYS A 57 23.14 2.73 -7.75
N MET A 58 22.61 1.58 -7.34
CA MET A 58 23.46 0.43 -7.00
C MET A 58 24.37 0.03 -8.15
N TYR A 59 23.83 0.03 -9.38
CA TYR A 59 24.62 -0.29 -10.56
C TYR A 59 25.67 0.78 -10.88
N GLN A 60 25.56 1.94 -10.27
CA GLN A 60 26.50 3.03 -10.41
C GLN A 60 27.50 3.11 -9.25
N GLY A 61 27.50 2.09 -8.37
CA GLY A 61 28.43 2.01 -7.27
C GLY A 61 27.96 2.63 -5.95
N HIS A 62 26.72 3.12 -5.88
CA HIS A 62 26.20 3.65 -4.62
C HIS A 62 25.86 2.52 -3.65
N ALA A 63 26.05 2.78 -2.35
CA ALA A 63 25.66 1.83 -1.32
C ALA A 63 24.14 1.67 -1.30
N PHE A 64 23.68 0.43 -1.11
CA PHE A 64 22.24 0.14 -1.00
C PHE A 64 21.84 0.15 0.48
N GLU A 65 20.92 1.05 0.80
CA GLU A 65 20.42 1.22 2.16
C GLU A 65 19.01 0.64 2.28
N VAL A 66 18.90 -0.48 2.98
CA VAL A 66 17.61 -1.20 3.13
C VAL A 66 16.55 -0.32 3.78
N ASP A 67 16.93 0.43 4.82
CA ASP A 67 15.95 1.27 5.53
C ASP A 67 15.44 2.40 4.65
N HIS A 68 16.27 2.92 3.75
CA HIS A 68 15.81 3.92 2.79
C HIS A 68 14.72 3.35 1.88
N VAL A 69 14.94 2.16 1.35
CA VAL A 69 13.94 1.48 0.51
C VAL A 69 12.63 1.25 1.28
N LYS A 70 12.74 0.79 2.52
CA LYS A 70 11.55 0.57 3.37
C LYS A 70 10.76 1.86 3.58
N LYS A 71 11.44 2.98 3.77
CA LYS A 71 10.78 4.28 3.93
C LYS A 71 10.03 4.69 2.67
N GLU A 72 10.63 4.47 1.50
CA GLU A 72 9.97 4.78 0.22
C GLU A 72 8.75 3.88 -0.01
N PHE A 73 8.80 2.61 0.38
CA PHE A 73 7.61 1.74 0.36
C PHE A 73 6.53 2.25 1.31
N GLY A 74 6.93 2.76 2.48
CA GLY A 74 6.01 3.40 3.40
C GLY A 74 5.33 4.60 2.78
N ASP A 75 6.08 5.44 2.08
CA ASP A 75 5.51 6.61 1.39
C ASP A 75 4.53 6.20 0.29
N LEU A 76 4.84 5.14 -0.45
CA LEU A 76 3.92 4.58 -1.44
C LEU A 76 2.59 4.15 -0.78
N LEU A 77 2.70 3.45 0.35
CA LEU A 77 1.51 3.03 1.12
C LEU A 77 0.72 4.23 1.62
N TRP A 78 1.41 5.30 2.03
CA TRP A 78 0.75 6.52 2.47
C TRP A 78 -0.12 7.13 1.37
N PHE A 79 0.38 7.18 0.13
CA PHE A 79 -0.41 7.69 -0.99
C PHE A 79 -1.61 6.81 -1.29
N ILE A 80 -1.47 5.48 -1.16
CA ILE A 80 -2.61 4.56 -1.29
C ILE A 80 -3.66 4.89 -0.22
N ALA A 81 -3.24 5.10 1.02
CA ALA A 81 -4.14 5.46 2.11
C ALA A 81 -4.81 6.81 1.88
N GLU A 82 -4.08 7.81 1.36
CA GLU A 82 -4.65 9.11 1.01
C GLU A 82 -5.76 8.96 -0.02
N TYR A 83 -5.52 8.18 -1.07
CA TYR A 83 -6.54 7.93 -2.09
C TYR A 83 -7.80 7.31 -1.48
N CYS A 84 -7.62 6.29 -0.65
CA CYS A 84 -8.74 5.63 0.02
C CYS A 84 -9.54 6.62 0.87
N THR A 85 -8.86 7.46 1.63
CA THR A 85 -9.53 8.46 2.47
C THR A 85 -10.31 9.46 1.63
N ALA A 86 -9.73 9.96 0.54
CA ALA A 86 -10.38 10.89 -0.36
C ALA A 86 -11.62 10.31 -1.03
N LYS A 87 -11.60 8.99 -1.30
CA LYS A 87 -12.73 8.28 -1.92
C LYS A 87 -13.75 7.77 -0.90
N GLY A 88 -13.44 7.86 0.40
CA GLY A 88 -14.28 7.27 1.43
C GLY A 88 -14.23 5.75 1.45
N TRP A 89 -13.13 5.16 0.97
CA TRP A 89 -12.91 3.70 0.98
C TRP A 89 -12.14 3.29 2.24
N SER A 90 -12.40 2.06 2.69
CA SER A 90 -11.65 1.45 3.78
C SER A 90 -10.48 0.66 3.22
N LEU A 91 -9.28 0.91 3.72
CA LEU A 91 -8.09 0.15 3.31
C LEU A 91 -8.23 -1.33 3.66
N ASP A 92 -8.81 -1.64 4.83
CA ASP A 92 -9.07 -3.04 5.21
C ASP A 92 -9.97 -3.75 4.20
N ASP A 93 -10.98 -3.05 3.66
CA ASP A 93 -11.87 -3.63 2.66
C ASP A 93 -11.11 -3.95 1.36
N ILE A 94 -10.25 -3.05 0.93
CA ILE A 94 -9.43 -3.29 -0.26
C ILE A 94 -8.51 -4.48 -0.05
N MET A 95 -7.88 -4.56 1.12
CA MET A 95 -7.02 -5.69 1.48
C MET A 95 -7.80 -6.99 1.46
N ARG A 96 -9.00 -6.99 2.05
CA ARG A 96 -9.86 -8.18 2.09
C ARG A 96 -10.32 -8.59 0.69
N MET A 97 -10.73 -7.64 -0.13
CA MET A 97 -11.12 -7.92 -1.52
C MET A 97 -9.97 -8.55 -2.30
N ASN A 98 -8.77 -8.06 -2.10
CA ASN A 98 -7.58 -8.61 -2.76
C ASN A 98 -7.33 -10.06 -2.30
N ILE A 99 -7.35 -10.31 -0.99
CA ILE A 99 -7.15 -11.66 -0.45
C ILE A 99 -8.24 -12.61 -0.95
N ASN A 100 -9.49 -12.18 -0.96
CA ASN A 100 -10.60 -13.02 -1.44
C ASN A 100 -10.45 -13.35 -2.93
N LYS A 101 -10.02 -12.39 -3.74
CA LYS A 101 -9.74 -12.63 -5.16
C LYS A 101 -8.62 -13.66 -5.33
N LEU A 102 -7.55 -13.55 -4.55
CA LEU A 102 -6.43 -14.49 -4.63
C LEU A 102 -6.80 -15.88 -4.15
N LYS A 103 -7.63 -15.99 -3.11
CA LYS A 103 -8.13 -17.30 -2.65
C LYS A 103 -9.00 -17.96 -3.70
N ALA A 104 -9.83 -17.19 -4.40
CA ALA A 104 -10.68 -17.74 -5.45
C ALA A 104 -9.85 -18.20 -6.64
N ARG A 105 -8.80 -17.44 -7.01
CA ARG A 105 -7.92 -17.78 -8.14
C ARG A 105 -6.99 -18.95 -7.80
N TYR A 106 -6.45 -18.95 -6.59
CA TYR A 106 -5.44 -19.89 -6.13
C TYR A 106 -5.85 -20.55 -4.81
N PRO A 107 -6.89 -21.41 -4.82
CA PRO A 107 -7.36 -22.01 -3.55
C PRO A 107 -6.32 -22.86 -2.85
N GLU A 108 -5.38 -23.43 -3.60
CA GLU A 108 -4.31 -24.30 -3.08
C GLU A 108 -2.94 -23.62 -3.16
N GLY A 109 -2.89 -22.28 -3.28
CA GLY A 109 -1.66 -21.54 -3.50
C GLY A 109 -1.41 -21.32 -4.98
N PHE A 110 -0.31 -20.64 -5.32
CA PHE A 110 -0.04 -20.24 -6.70
C PHE A 110 0.13 -21.47 -7.61
N GLU A 111 -0.53 -21.44 -8.77
CA GLU A 111 -0.40 -22.40 -9.86
C GLU A 111 -0.39 -21.63 -11.19
N GLU A 112 0.59 -21.94 -12.05
CA GLU A 112 0.70 -21.28 -13.36
C GLU A 112 -0.57 -21.43 -14.20
N ASP A 113 -1.17 -22.62 -14.19
CA ASP A 113 -2.39 -22.88 -14.94
C ASP A 113 -3.52 -21.94 -14.52
N LYS A 114 -3.66 -21.72 -13.22
CA LYS A 114 -4.68 -20.80 -12.68
C LYS A 114 -4.42 -19.37 -13.07
N SER A 115 -3.17 -18.98 -13.24
CA SER A 115 -2.79 -17.65 -13.72
C SER A 115 -3.07 -17.47 -15.20
N LEU A 116 -2.77 -18.48 -16.00
CA LEU A 116 -2.94 -18.45 -17.46
C LEU A 116 -4.41 -18.62 -17.87
N HIS A 117 -5.19 -19.42 -17.13
CA HIS A 117 -6.56 -19.78 -17.46
C HIS A 117 -7.50 -19.35 -16.32
N ARG A 118 -7.69 -18.05 -16.17
CA ARG A 118 -8.54 -17.48 -15.16
C ARG A 118 -10.01 -17.78 -15.43
N ALA A 119 -10.79 -17.91 -14.35
CA ALA A 119 -12.23 -18.04 -14.45
C ALA A 119 -12.83 -16.78 -15.08
N GLU A 120 -13.99 -16.95 -15.73
CA GLU A 120 -14.73 -15.83 -16.30
C GLU A 120 -15.06 -14.82 -15.18
N GLY A 121 -14.79 -13.55 -15.43
CA GLY A 121 -15.01 -12.47 -14.47
C GLY A 121 -13.89 -12.27 -13.46
N ASP A 122 -12.86 -13.10 -13.46
CA ASP A 122 -11.68 -12.91 -12.61
C ASP A 122 -10.74 -11.88 -13.25
N ILE A 123 -10.71 -10.70 -12.68
CA ILE A 123 -9.90 -9.58 -13.16
C ILE A 123 -8.82 -9.19 -12.15
#